data_8f96d6b3b152b7bf8e48bb75fa8e9198
#
_entry.id   8f96d6b3b152b7bf8e48bb75fa8e9198
#
_cell.length_a   1.000
_cell.length_b   1.000
_cell.length_c   1.000
_cell.angle_alpha   90.00
_cell.angle_beta   90.00
_cell.angle_gamma   90.00
#
_symmetry.space_group_name_H-M   'P 1'
#
loop_
_entity.id
_entity.type
_entity.pdbx_description
1 polymer ?
#
loop_
_entity_poly.entity_id
_entity_poly.type
_entity_poly.pdbx_seq_one_letter_code
_entity_poly.pdbx_strand_id
1 'polypeptide(L)'
;MFDADRFTMELLVRSWRPGDVFQPLGMGGRRKKLQDYFADIKLPREERSRVPLMAAPEGILWVAGHRPDHRFYATTSTKSTLVAELLDCAPPKGD
;
A
#
# COMPACT_ATOMS: atom_id res chain seq x y z
N MET A 1 9.80 3.77 -1.49
CA MET A 1 10.57 4.20 -0.31
C MET A 1 9.67 4.96 0.66
N PHE A 2 9.75 4.64 1.91
CA PHE A 2 8.87 5.21 2.93
C PHE A 2 9.67 5.97 3.97
N ASP A 3 9.05 7.00 4.54
CA ASP A 3 9.66 7.81 5.61
C ASP A 3 9.41 7.09 6.94
N ALA A 4 10.44 6.44 7.46
CA ALA A 4 10.32 5.61 8.66
C ALA A 4 10.00 6.40 9.92
N ASP A 5 10.11 7.72 9.89
CA ASP A 5 9.77 8.59 11.01
C ASP A 5 8.28 8.94 11.06
N ARG A 6 7.51 8.57 10.03
CA ARG A 6 6.10 8.93 9.94
C ARG A 6 5.15 7.83 10.38
N PHE A 7 5.67 6.67 10.75
CA PHE A 7 4.83 5.58 11.19
C PHE A 7 5.60 4.68 12.16
N THR A 8 4.84 3.91 12.93
CA THR A 8 5.40 2.93 13.86
C THR A 8 5.82 1.69 13.09
N MET A 9 7.01 1.16 13.40
CA MET A 9 7.55 -0.02 12.70
C MET A 9 6.90 -1.33 13.16
N GLU A 10 5.63 -1.30 13.42
CA GLU A 10 4.81 -2.49 13.67
C GLU A 10 4.01 -2.78 12.40
N LEU A 11 4.68 -3.30 11.40
CA LEU A 11 4.10 -3.48 10.08
C LEU A 11 3.30 -4.78 10.00
N LEU A 12 2.18 -4.71 9.29
CA LEU A 12 1.30 -5.83 9.05
C LEU A 12 1.00 -5.90 7.56
N VAL A 13 1.03 -7.09 7.00
CA VAL A 13 0.57 -7.33 5.63
C VAL A 13 -0.77 -8.03 5.72
N ARG A 14 -1.77 -7.46 5.07
CA ARG A 14 -3.13 -8.00 5.11
C ARG A 14 -3.88 -7.71 3.82
N SER A 15 -5.03 -8.35 3.65
CA SER A 15 -5.96 -8.04 2.59
C SER A 15 -6.79 -6.81 2.94
N TRP A 16 -7.40 -6.19 1.93
CA TRP A 16 -8.27 -5.05 2.15
C TRP A 16 -9.55 -5.45 2.87
N ARG A 17 -10.17 -4.48 3.52
CA ARG A 17 -11.45 -4.63 4.22
C ARG A 17 -12.37 -3.49 3.83
N PRO A 18 -13.70 -3.71 3.83
CA PRO A 18 -14.63 -2.61 3.63
C PRO A 18 -14.37 -1.49 4.63
N GLY A 19 -14.36 -0.26 4.13
CA GLY A 19 -14.06 0.90 4.96
C GLY A 19 -12.60 1.35 4.93
N ASP A 20 -11.70 0.54 4.39
CA ASP A 20 -10.30 0.94 4.24
C ASP A 20 -10.18 2.18 3.35
N VAL A 21 -9.35 3.12 3.80
CA VAL A 21 -9.05 4.35 3.06
C VAL A 21 -7.55 4.58 3.06
N PHE A 22 -7.05 5.27 2.03
CA PHE A 22 -5.67 5.72 2.00
C PHE A 22 -5.58 7.01 1.18
N GLN A 23 -4.40 7.59 1.14
CA GLN A 23 -4.17 8.82 0.36
C GLN A 23 -3.19 8.49 -0.76
N PRO A 24 -3.66 8.08 -1.94
CA PRO A 24 -2.76 7.65 -3.01
C PRO A 24 -1.75 8.73 -3.38
N LEU A 25 -0.50 8.33 -3.53
CA LEU A 25 0.55 9.22 -3.99
C LEU A 25 0.19 9.77 -5.38
N GLY A 26 0.41 11.07 -5.58
CA GLY A 26 0.11 11.71 -6.85
C GLY A 26 -1.31 12.26 -6.96
N MET A 27 -2.10 12.17 -5.91
CA MET A 27 -3.48 12.68 -5.89
C MET A 27 -3.66 13.88 -4.95
N GLY A 28 -2.58 14.59 -4.67
CA GLY A 28 -2.64 15.82 -3.88
C GLY A 28 -3.06 15.61 -2.42
N GLY A 29 -2.84 14.43 -1.87
CA GLY A 29 -3.20 14.13 -0.49
C GLY A 29 -4.68 13.82 -0.29
N ARG A 30 -5.44 13.63 -1.33
CA ARG A 30 -6.87 13.29 -1.21
C ARG A 30 -7.05 11.88 -0.67
N ARG A 31 -8.00 11.76 0.23
CA ARG A 31 -8.39 10.45 0.74
C ARG A 31 -9.22 9.71 -0.30
N LYS A 32 -8.96 8.43 -0.44
CA LYS A 32 -9.69 7.57 -1.36
C LYS A 32 -10.05 6.27 -0.65
N LYS A 33 -11.30 5.86 -0.76
CA LYS A 33 -11.69 4.53 -0.30
C LYS A 33 -11.01 3.49 -1.18
N LEU A 34 -10.49 2.45 -0.56
CA LEU A 34 -9.79 1.40 -1.30
C LEU A 34 -10.72 0.73 -2.31
N GLN A 35 -11.97 0.56 -1.94
CA GLN A 35 -13.00 0.02 -2.83
C GLN A 35 -13.11 0.86 -4.11
N ASP A 36 -13.13 2.19 -3.97
CA ASP A 36 -13.22 3.09 -5.12
C ASP A 36 -11.93 3.09 -5.93
N TYR A 37 -10.79 2.98 -5.25
CA TYR A 37 -9.51 2.90 -5.93
C TYR A 37 -9.43 1.65 -6.80
N PHE A 38 -9.84 0.50 -6.28
CA PHE A 38 -9.84 -0.74 -7.04
C PHE A 38 -10.79 -0.68 -8.24
N ALA A 39 -11.93 -0.01 -8.07
CA ALA A 39 -12.85 0.19 -9.18
C ALA A 39 -12.24 1.09 -10.27
N ASP A 40 -11.54 2.15 -9.87
CA ASP A 40 -10.90 3.08 -10.80
C ASP A 40 -9.83 2.40 -11.65
N ILE A 41 -9.05 1.51 -11.06
CA ILE A 41 -8.02 0.77 -11.80
C ILE A 41 -8.57 -0.50 -12.46
N LYS A 42 -9.88 -0.70 -12.36
CA LYS A 42 -10.59 -1.82 -12.99
C LYS A 42 -10.09 -3.18 -12.53
N LEU A 43 -9.73 -3.29 -11.25
CA LEU A 43 -9.33 -4.56 -10.69
C LEU A 43 -10.56 -5.41 -10.40
N PRO A 44 -10.66 -6.63 -10.95
CA PRO A 44 -11.80 -7.51 -10.70
C PRO A 44 -11.96 -7.80 -9.21
N ARG A 45 -13.22 -7.95 -8.77
CA ARG A 45 -13.50 -8.17 -7.35
C ARG A 45 -12.80 -9.38 -6.78
N GLU A 46 -12.74 -10.46 -7.53
CA GLU A 46 -12.12 -11.70 -7.07
C GLU A 46 -10.60 -11.59 -6.93
N GLU A 47 -10.00 -10.57 -7.50
CA GLU A 47 -8.55 -10.36 -7.37
C GLU A 47 -8.18 -9.39 -6.26
N ARG A 48 -9.15 -8.64 -5.73
CA ARG A 48 -8.87 -7.61 -4.73
C ARG A 48 -8.34 -8.19 -3.43
N SER A 49 -8.81 -9.36 -3.04
CA SER A 49 -8.34 -10.01 -1.81
C SER A 49 -6.91 -10.53 -1.93
N ARG A 50 -6.37 -10.60 -3.14
CA ARG A 50 -5.00 -11.07 -3.39
C ARG A 50 -3.99 -9.93 -3.36
N VAL A 51 -4.44 -8.69 -3.34
CA VAL A 51 -3.56 -7.53 -3.27
C VAL A 51 -3.11 -7.35 -1.83
N PRO A 52 -1.81 -7.49 -1.54
CA PRO A 52 -1.34 -7.27 -0.18
C PRO A 52 -1.31 -5.78 0.14
N LEU A 53 -1.73 -5.45 1.35
CA LEU A 53 -1.61 -4.10 1.89
C LEU A 53 -0.55 -4.11 2.97
N MET A 54 0.38 -3.17 2.93
CA MET A 54 1.31 -2.96 4.01
C MET A 54 0.75 -1.86 4.90
N ALA A 55 0.51 -2.18 6.16
CA ALA A 55 -0.12 -1.26 7.10
C ALA A 55 0.68 -1.12 8.38
N ALA A 56 0.59 0.05 8.98
CA ALA A 56 1.10 0.34 10.32
C ALA A 56 -0.07 0.78 11.19
N PRO A 57 0.13 0.98 12.51
CA PRO A 57 -0.95 1.49 13.36
C PRO A 57 -1.56 2.80 12.86
N GLU A 58 -0.76 3.62 12.18
CA GLU A 58 -1.21 4.91 11.65
C GLU A 58 -2.07 4.80 10.40
N GLY A 59 -2.01 3.69 9.69
CA GLY A 59 -2.81 3.49 8.49
C GLY A 59 -2.13 2.62 7.45
N ILE A 60 -2.73 2.58 6.27
CA ILE A 60 -2.18 1.82 5.14
C ILE A 60 -1.05 2.62 4.52
N LEU A 61 0.14 2.01 4.43
CA LEU A 61 1.30 2.64 3.81
C LEU A 61 1.35 2.40 2.30
N TRP A 62 0.93 1.23 1.87
CA TRP A 62 1.15 0.81 0.49
C TRP A 62 0.12 -0.23 0.06
N VAL A 63 -0.45 0.02 -1.10
CA VAL A 63 -1.21 -0.99 -1.83
C VAL A 63 -0.21 -1.66 -2.76
N ALA A 64 0.32 -2.80 -2.35
CA ALA A 64 1.49 -3.40 -2.98
C ALA A 64 1.24 -3.71 -4.45
N GLY A 65 2.21 -3.38 -5.29
CA GLY A 65 2.08 -3.51 -6.73
C GLY A 65 1.30 -2.38 -7.40
N HIS A 66 0.75 -1.44 -6.61
CA HIS A 66 -0.03 -0.32 -7.11
C HIS A 66 0.53 1.00 -6.62
N ARG A 67 -0.09 1.62 -5.60
CA ARG A 67 0.34 2.93 -5.13
C ARG A 67 0.67 2.95 -3.65
N PRO A 68 1.72 3.70 -3.27
CA PRO A 68 1.95 3.99 -1.85
C PRO A 68 1.04 5.12 -1.38
N ASP A 69 0.97 5.27 -0.06
CA ASP A 69 0.25 6.37 0.57
C ASP A 69 1.12 7.62 0.62
N HIS A 70 0.54 8.74 0.28
CA HIS A 70 1.20 10.04 0.24
C HIS A 70 1.80 10.44 1.60
N ARG A 71 1.12 10.14 2.69
CA ARG A 71 1.54 10.57 4.04
C ARG A 71 2.83 9.92 4.50
N PHE A 72 3.12 8.72 4.01
CA PHE A 72 4.22 7.90 4.50
C PHE A 72 5.35 7.74 3.49
N TYR A 73 5.18 8.26 2.30
CA TYR A 73 6.19 8.12 1.25
C TYR A 73 7.37 9.07 1.51
N ALA A 74 8.57 8.61 1.18
CA ALA A 74 9.78 9.38 1.39
C ALA A 74 9.80 10.65 0.54
N THR A 75 10.31 11.73 1.14
CA THR A 75 10.51 13.02 0.48
C THR A 75 11.97 13.41 0.56
N THR A 76 12.33 14.58 0.00
CA THR A 76 13.70 15.08 0.07
C THR A 76 14.14 15.40 1.49
N SER A 77 13.21 15.59 2.41
CA SER A 77 13.51 15.87 3.82
C SER A 77 13.54 14.62 4.70
N THR A 78 13.28 13.45 4.13
CA THR A 78 13.29 12.21 4.88
C THR A 78 14.69 11.85 5.35
N LYS A 79 14.82 11.52 6.64
CA LYS A 79 16.11 11.17 7.25
C LYS A 79 16.30 9.67 7.36
N SER A 80 15.24 8.93 7.67
CA SER A 80 15.26 7.47 7.78
C SER A 80 14.28 6.89 6.79
N THR A 81 14.73 5.95 5.99
CA THR A 81 13.88 5.36 4.95
C THR A 81 13.66 3.88 5.20
N LEU A 82 12.46 3.43 4.84
CA LEU A 82 12.14 2.02 4.73
C LEU A 82 11.95 1.70 3.25
N VAL A 83 12.63 0.68 2.77
CA VAL A 83 12.44 0.18 1.41
C VAL A 83 11.63 -1.10 1.48
N ALA A 84 10.52 -1.14 0.75
CA ALA A 84 9.68 -2.31 0.67
C ALA A 84 9.50 -2.69 -0.80
N GLU A 85 9.55 -3.98 -1.06
CA GLU A 85 9.40 -4.52 -2.40
C GLU A 85 8.35 -5.63 -2.40
N LEU A 86 7.58 -5.68 -3.47
CA LEU A 86 6.69 -6.81 -3.72
C LEU A 86 7.48 -7.82 -4.57
N LEU A 87 7.80 -8.96 -3.95
CA LEU A 87 8.47 -10.03 -4.66
C LEU A 87 7.44 -10.99 -5.20
N ASP A 88 7.63 -11.40 -6.44
CA ASP A 88 6.80 -12.45 -7.01
C ASP A 88 7.32 -13.79 -6.54
N CYS A 89 6.63 -14.34 -5.54
CA CYS A 89 7.00 -15.63 -4.96
C CYS A 89 6.14 -16.75 -5.53
N ALA A 90 5.69 -16.60 -6.76
CA ALA A 90 4.93 -17.66 -7.39
C ALA A 90 5.74 -18.96 -7.37
N PRO A 91 5.11 -20.10 -7.11
CA PRO A 91 5.83 -21.38 -7.12
C PRO A 91 6.42 -21.62 -8.50
N PRO A 92 7.59 -22.28 -8.57
CA PRO A 92 8.20 -22.60 -9.85
C PRO A 92 7.23 -23.35 -10.73
N LYS A 93 7.23 -23.04 -12.01
CA LYS A 93 6.34 -23.69 -12.95
C LYS A 93 6.91 -25.00 -13.42
N GLY A 94 6.02 -25.90 -13.80
CA GLY A 94 6.43 -27.21 -14.27
C GLY A 94 6.74 -28.19 -13.16
N ASP A 95 6.47 -27.80 -12.01
CA ASP A 95 6.69 -28.63 -10.84
C ASP A 95 5.62 -29.66 -10.68
#